data_ed3211956ea4d25dfdc56612a54f4312
#
_entry.id   ed3211956ea4d25dfdc56612a54f4312
#
_cell.length_a   1.000
_cell.length_b   1.000
_cell.length_c   1.000
_cell.angle_alpha   90.00
_cell.angle_beta   90.00
_cell.angle_gamma   90.00
#
_symmetry.space_group_name_H-M   'P 1'
#
loop_
_entity.id
_entity.type
_entity.pdbx_description
1 polymer ?
#
loop_
_entity_poly.entity_id
_entity_poly.type
_entity_poly.pdbx_seq_one_letter_code
_entity_poly.pdbx_strand_id
1 'polypeptide(L)'
;KEDPIALGEALFRTTATPVCSACHSIAPGVNLAGPTLAGLAGRARQVIASPDYKGKAKDVESFIRESIVAPSAYLHPGDMYSASGMSFMPDTFAKSLTPEQVDQLVAYLASFQ
;
A
#
# COMPACT_ATOMS: atom_id res chain seq x y z
N LYS A 1 -10.96 -21.84 -8.94
CA LYS A 1 -10.20 -20.61 -9.08
C LYS A 1 -9.52 -20.22 -7.79
N GLU A 2 -8.34 -19.68 -7.89
CA GLU A 2 -7.61 -19.27 -6.71
C GLU A 2 -8.20 -18.00 -6.14
N ASP A 3 -8.16 -17.91 -4.80
CA ASP A 3 -8.66 -16.75 -4.06
C ASP A 3 -7.74 -15.55 -4.30
N PRO A 4 -8.24 -14.42 -4.80
CA PRO A 4 -7.41 -13.22 -4.99
C PRO A 4 -6.72 -12.74 -3.71
N ILE A 5 -7.37 -12.88 -2.55
CA ILE A 5 -6.76 -12.49 -1.28
C ILE A 5 -5.54 -13.36 -0.98
N ALA A 6 -5.66 -14.68 -1.19
CA ALA A 6 -4.53 -15.59 -0.96
C ALA A 6 -3.40 -15.32 -1.94
N LEU A 7 -3.71 -15.03 -3.20
CA LEU A 7 -2.70 -14.67 -4.19
C LEU A 7 -2.02 -13.36 -3.83
N GLY A 8 -2.77 -12.38 -3.33
CA GLY A 8 -2.22 -11.12 -2.87
C GLY A 8 -1.29 -11.29 -1.68
N GLU A 9 -1.65 -12.19 -0.75
CA GLU A 9 -0.78 -12.48 0.38
C GLU A 9 0.55 -13.06 -0.09
N ALA A 10 0.55 -13.96 -1.06
CA ALA A 10 1.78 -14.52 -1.60
C ALA A 10 2.65 -13.44 -2.25
N LEU A 11 2.03 -12.52 -2.99
CA LEU A 11 2.75 -11.38 -3.57
C LEU A 11 3.38 -10.52 -2.47
N PHE A 12 2.62 -10.23 -1.42
CA PHE A 12 3.08 -9.38 -0.32
C PHE A 12 4.28 -10.00 0.40
N ARG A 13 4.25 -11.32 0.63
CA ARG A 13 5.25 -11.99 1.45
C ARG A 13 6.47 -12.46 0.69
N THR A 14 6.33 -12.79 -0.61
CA THR A 14 7.43 -13.51 -1.29
C THR A 14 7.66 -13.10 -2.74
N THR A 15 6.65 -12.70 -3.50
CA THR A 15 6.76 -12.64 -4.97
C THR A 15 7.11 -11.27 -5.50
N ALA A 16 6.57 -10.19 -4.90
CA ALA A 16 6.85 -8.84 -5.37
C ALA A 16 8.33 -8.49 -5.16
N THR A 17 8.88 -7.62 -6.00
CA THR A 17 10.29 -7.22 -5.93
C THR A 17 10.39 -5.70 -5.94
N PRO A 18 10.84 -5.07 -4.84
CA PRO A 18 11.15 -5.69 -3.56
C PRO A 18 9.89 -6.24 -2.88
N VAL A 19 10.06 -7.22 -2.01
CA VAL A 19 8.93 -7.84 -1.32
C VAL A 19 8.33 -6.84 -0.31
N CYS A 20 7.00 -6.74 -0.29
CA CYS A 20 6.31 -5.73 0.52
C CYS A 20 6.59 -5.91 2.02
N SER A 21 6.64 -7.16 2.48
CA SER A 21 6.87 -7.48 3.89
C SER A 21 8.26 -7.11 4.39
N ALA A 22 9.19 -6.79 3.49
CA ALA A 22 10.51 -6.30 3.92
C ALA A 22 10.42 -4.92 4.58
N CYS A 23 9.43 -4.12 4.21
CA CYS A 23 9.28 -2.76 4.71
C CYS A 23 7.99 -2.56 5.52
N HIS A 24 6.99 -3.41 5.34
CA HIS A 24 5.68 -3.26 5.97
C HIS A 24 5.36 -4.45 6.87
N SER A 25 5.14 -4.16 8.14
CA SER A 25 4.58 -5.10 9.09
C SER A 25 3.06 -5.14 8.95
N ILE A 26 2.44 -6.23 9.39
CA ILE A 26 0.98 -6.30 9.55
C ILE A 26 0.58 -6.32 11.03
N ALA A 27 1.55 -6.16 11.93
CA ALA A 27 1.29 -6.15 13.37
C ALA A 27 1.01 -4.73 13.85
N PRO A 28 -0.02 -4.53 14.71
CA PRO A 28 -0.31 -3.20 15.23
C PRO A 28 0.88 -2.59 15.96
N GLY A 29 1.18 -1.33 15.68
CA GLY A 29 2.24 -0.60 16.36
C GLY A 29 3.66 -0.96 15.93
N VAL A 30 3.84 -1.91 15.02
CA VAL A 30 5.17 -2.29 14.54
C VAL A 30 5.43 -1.60 13.21
N ASN A 31 6.22 -0.54 13.23
CA ASN A 31 6.63 0.17 12.02
C ASN A 31 8.04 -0.28 11.65
N LEU A 32 8.25 -0.50 10.36
CA LEU A 32 9.54 -0.85 9.79
C LEU A 32 10.00 0.32 8.91
N ALA A 33 10.66 0.06 7.80
CA ALA A 33 11.00 1.13 6.85
C ALA A 33 9.75 1.81 6.29
N GLY A 34 8.65 1.05 6.17
CA GLY A 34 7.33 1.60 5.91
C GLY A 34 6.43 1.50 7.14
N PRO A 35 5.29 2.23 7.17
CA PRO A 35 4.37 2.14 8.29
C PRO A 35 3.66 0.79 8.35
N THR A 36 3.22 0.41 9.56
CA THR A 36 2.43 -0.82 9.70
C THR A 36 1.17 -0.75 8.85
N LEU A 37 0.77 -1.89 8.31
CA LEU A 37 -0.46 -2.00 7.52
C LEU A 37 -1.65 -2.50 8.35
N ALA A 38 -1.46 -2.75 9.64
CA ALA A 38 -2.58 -3.09 10.52
C ALA A 38 -3.60 -1.95 10.50
N GLY A 39 -4.88 -2.28 10.31
CA GLY A 39 -5.94 -1.28 10.24
C GLY A 39 -5.91 -0.40 9.01
N LEU A 40 -5.26 -0.85 7.94
CA LEU A 40 -5.05 -0.05 6.75
C LEU A 40 -6.35 0.49 6.15
N ALA A 41 -7.40 -0.34 6.06
CA ALA A 41 -8.66 0.10 5.44
C ALA A 41 -9.28 1.29 6.19
N GLY A 42 -9.25 1.26 7.52
CA GLY A 42 -9.77 2.37 8.33
C GLY A 42 -8.97 3.65 8.13
N ARG A 43 -7.64 3.54 8.12
CA ARG A 43 -6.80 4.71 7.89
C ARG A 43 -6.99 5.26 6.48
N ALA A 44 -7.12 4.38 5.48
CA ALA A 44 -7.36 4.82 4.11
C ALA A 44 -8.63 5.65 4.00
N ARG A 45 -9.70 5.22 4.66
CA ARG A 45 -10.95 5.99 4.67
C ARG A 45 -10.75 7.37 5.30
N GLN A 46 -9.98 7.46 6.38
CA GLN A 46 -9.71 8.74 7.05
C GLN A 46 -8.86 9.66 6.14
N VAL A 47 -7.86 9.12 5.49
CA VAL A 47 -6.99 9.90 4.61
C VAL A 47 -7.77 10.49 3.44
N ILE A 48 -8.59 9.66 2.78
CA ILE A 48 -9.38 10.10 1.62
C ILE A 48 -10.35 11.21 2.02
N ALA A 49 -10.91 11.14 3.23
CA ALA A 49 -11.86 12.14 3.72
C ALA A 49 -11.17 13.43 4.17
N SER A 50 -9.85 13.43 4.32
CA SER A 50 -9.12 14.59 4.79
C SER A 50 -9.01 15.65 3.69
N PRO A 51 -9.20 16.96 4.03
CA PRO A 51 -8.99 18.01 3.04
C PRO A 51 -7.54 18.14 2.58
N ASP A 52 -6.60 17.56 3.31
CA ASP A 52 -5.18 17.60 2.94
C ASP A 52 -4.80 16.52 1.91
N TYR A 53 -5.69 15.58 1.64
CA TYR A 53 -5.41 14.53 0.67
C TYR A 53 -5.41 15.10 -0.75
N LYS A 54 -4.31 14.91 -1.47
CA LYS A 54 -4.11 15.47 -2.82
C LYS A 54 -4.16 14.40 -3.91
N GLY A 55 -4.32 13.13 -3.54
CA GLY A 55 -4.41 12.04 -4.52
C GLY A 55 -5.78 12.00 -5.19
N LYS A 56 -5.99 10.98 -6.00
CA LYS A 56 -7.19 10.84 -6.83
C LYS A 56 -8.12 9.72 -6.37
N ALA A 57 -7.72 8.95 -5.35
CA ALA A 57 -8.52 7.83 -4.90
C ALA A 57 -9.80 8.31 -4.22
N LYS A 58 -10.87 7.54 -4.36
CA LYS A 58 -12.17 7.85 -3.78
C LYS A 58 -12.69 6.76 -2.85
N ASP A 59 -12.02 5.61 -2.79
CA ASP A 59 -12.37 4.50 -1.92
C ASP A 59 -11.10 3.78 -1.46
N VAL A 60 -11.28 2.80 -0.55
CA VAL A 60 -10.15 2.08 0.04
C VAL A 60 -9.33 1.39 -1.04
N GLU A 61 -9.98 0.66 -1.94
CA GLU A 61 -9.27 -0.11 -2.96
C GLU A 61 -8.47 0.80 -3.89
N SER A 62 -9.05 1.90 -4.34
CA SER A 62 -8.32 2.82 -5.23
C SER A 62 -7.20 3.55 -4.50
N PHE A 63 -7.35 3.81 -3.19
CA PHE A 63 -6.27 4.39 -2.39
C PHE A 63 -5.10 3.42 -2.27
N ILE A 64 -5.37 2.15 -2.00
CA ILE A 64 -4.33 1.14 -1.89
C ILE A 64 -3.61 0.99 -3.24
N ARG A 65 -4.38 0.93 -4.34
CA ARG A 65 -3.80 0.87 -5.68
C ARG A 65 -2.89 2.07 -5.95
N GLU A 66 -3.35 3.27 -5.64
CA GLU A 66 -2.56 4.48 -5.82
C GLU A 66 -1.27 4.41 -5.01
N SER A 67 -1.33 3.89 -3.79
CA SER A 67 -0.16 3.77 -2.93
C SER A 67 0.88 2.79 -3.48
N ILE A 68 0.44 1.78 -4.23
CA ILE A 68 1.35 0.81 -4.85
C ILE A 68 1.94 1.36 -6.15
N VAL A 69 1.12 1.91 -7.03
CA VAL A 69 1.55 2.28 -8.38
C VAL A 69 2.05 3.72 -8.48
N ALA A 70 1.65 4.58 -7.54
CA ALA A 70 2.06 5.98 -7.51
C ALA A 70 2.29 6.40 -6.05
N PRO A 71 3.31 5.83 -5.38
CA PRO A 71 3.46 5.99 -3.93
C PRO A 71 3.67 7.43 -3.48
N SER A 72 4.15 8.32 -4.35
CA SER A 72 4.36 9.72 -3.98
C SER A 72 3.09 10.57 -4.12
N ALA A 73 1.97 10.00 -4.57
CA ALA A 73 0.70 10.73 -4.64
C ALA A 73 0.16 11.10 -3.24
N TYR A 74 0.43 10.27 -2.25
CA TYR A 74 0.17 10.59 -0.84
C TYR A 74 1.38 10.17 -0.02
N LEU A 75 1.90 11.11 0.77
CA LEU A 75 3.07 10.85 1.62
C LEU A 75 2.61 10.65 3.05
N HIS A 76 2.88 9.45 3.58
CA HIS A 76 2.58 9.16 4.98
C HIS A 76 3.35 10.14 5.87
N PRO A 77 2.73 10.74 6.90
CA PRO A 77 3.42 11.72 7.75
C PRO A 77 4.65 11.14 8.45
N GLY A 78 5.72 11.93 8.50
CA GLY A 78 6.94 11.59 9.19
C GLY A 78 8.14 11.54 8.27
N ASP A 79 9.31 11.87 8.82
CA ASP A 79 10.56 11.93 8.08
C ASP A 79 11.07 10.54 7.66
N MET A 80 10.53 9.49 8.26
CA MET A 80 10.99 8.13 8.02
C MET A 80 10.48 7.56 6.69
N TYR A 81 9.46 8.18 6.09
CA TYR A 81 8.74 7.56 4.97
C TYR A 81 8.88 8.32 3.66
N SER A 82 9.40 9.54 3.68
CA SER A 82 9.54 10.35 2.47
C SER A 82 10.60 11.43 2.66
N ALA A 83 11.10 11.97 1.56
CA ALA A 83 11.99 13.11 1.55
C ALA A 83 11.78 13.89 0.26
N SER A 84 11.81 15.24 0.38
CA SER A 84 11.74 16.14 -0.78
C SER A 84 10.52 15.87 -1.67
N GLY A 85 9.39 15.52 -1.06
CA GLY A 85 8.15 15.28 -1.78
C GLY A 85 8.07 13.91 -2.45
N MET A 86 9.01 13.01 -2.16
CA MET A 86 9.01 11.66 -2.75
C MET A 86 8.97 10.59 -1.67
N SER A 87 8.09 9.61 -1.85
CA SER A 87 7.99 8.46 -0.96
C SER A 87 9.25 7.61 -1.05
N PHE A 88 9.66 7.02 0.08
CA PHE A 88 10.72 6.01 0.08
C PHE A 88 10.23 4.66 -0.47
N MET A 89 8.93 4.45 -0.62
CA MET A 89 8.41 3.27 -1.27
C MET A 89 8.78 3.32 -2.75
N PRO A 90 9.31 2.23 -3.33
CA PRO A 90 9.69 2.24 -4.75
C PRO A 90 8.48 2.53 -5.66
N ASP A 91 8.70 3.26 -6.72
CA ASP A 91 7.66 3.57 -7.72
C ASP A 91 7.67 2.60 -8.90
N THR A 92 8.39 1.49 -8.76
CA THR A 92 8.61 0.54 -9.85
C THR A 92 7.50 -0.50 -9.99
N PHE A 93 6.59 -0.59 -9.02
CA PHE A 93 5.57 -1.65 -9.02
C PHE A 93 4.58 -1.52 -10.18
N ALA A 94 4.36 -0.29 -10.66
CA ALA A 94 3.50 -0.09 -11.84
C ALA A 94 4.03 -0.83 -13.06
N LYS A 95 5.34 -1.06 -13.13
CA LYS A 95 5.98 -1.76 -14.26
C LYS A 95 6.28 -3.22 -13.94
N SER A 96 6.65 -3.52 -12.69
CA SER A 96 7.10 -4.87 -12.33
C SER A 96 5.95 -5.81 -12.02
N LEU A 97 4.77 -5.29 -11.67
CA LEU A 97 3.58 -6.09 -11.41
C LEU A 97 2.59 -5.96 -12.56
N THR A 98 1.93 -7.05 -12.91
CA THR A 98 0.83 -6.99 -13.87
C THR A 98 -0.37 -6.31 -13.21
N PRO A 99 -1.31 -5.75 -14.01
CA PRO A 99 -2.55 -5.21 -13.42
C PRO A 99 -3.31 -6.24 -12.57
N GLU A 100 -3.30 -7.50 -12.97
CA GLU A 100 -3.96 -8.56 -12.19
C GLU A 100 -3.26 -8.78 -10.85
N GLN A 101 -1.93 -8.74 -10.82
CA GLN A 101 -1.19 -8.86 -9.57
C GLN A 101 -1.45 -7.67 -8.65
N VAL A 102 -1.56 -6.47 -9.18
CA VAL A 102 -1.94 -5.30 -8.39
C VAL A 102 -3.33 -5.51 -7.81
N ASP A 103 -4.29 -6.01 -8.61
CA ASP A 103 -5.64 -6.29 -8.11
C ASP A 103 -5.62 -7.29 -6.95
N GLN A 104 -4.78 -8.31 -7.03
CA GLN A 104 -4.65 -9.31 -5.97
C GLN A 104 -4.07 -8.69 -4.69
N LEU A 105 -3.04 -7.86 -4.81
CA LEU A 105 -2.49 -7.14 -3.66
C LEU A 105 -3.53 -6.23 -3.04
N VAL A 106 -4.28 -5.50 -3.85
CA VAL A 106 -5.34 -4.61 -3.36
C VAL A 106 -6.37 -5.41 -2.58
N ALA A 107 -6.80 -6.57 -3.10
CA ALA A 107 -7.78 -7.41 -2.42
C ALA A 107 -7.26 -7.87 -1.04
N TYR A 108 -6.01 -8.28 -0.97
CA TYR A 108 -5.41 -8.71 0.29
C TYR A 108 -5.32 -7.54 1.29
N LEU A 109 -4.77 -6.42 0.84
CA LEU A 109 -4.53 -5.28 1.73
C LEU A 109 -5.83 -4.60 2.17
N ALA A 110 -6.85 -4.58 1.33
CA ALA A 110 -8.15 -4.02 1.70
C ALA A 110 -8.85 -4.87 2.77
N SER A 111 -8.41 -6.10 3.00
CA SER A 111 -8.96 -6.95 4.06
C SER A 111 -8.47 -6.56 5.46
N PHE A 112 -7.52 -5.65 5.58
CA PHE A 112 -7.00 -5.18 6.87
C PHE A 112 -7.89 -4.07 7.42
N GLN A 113 -8.91 -4.45 8.13
CA GLN A 113 -9.90 -3.50 8.70
C GLN A 113 -9.42 -2.77 9.96
#